data_d645d9497f6b8d5b81f0c1bcadc472e6
#
_entry.id   d645d9497f6b8d5b81f0c1bcadc472e6
#
_cell.length_a   1.000
_cell.length_b   1.000
_cell.length_c   1.000
_cell.angle_alpha   90.00
_cell.angle_beta   90.00
_cell.angle_gamma   90.00
#
_symmetry.space_group_name_H-M   'P 1'
#
loop_
_entity.id
_entity.type
_entity.pdbx_description
1 polymer ?
#
loop_
_entity_poly.entity_id
_entity_poly.type
_entity_poly.pdbx_seq_one_letter_code
_entity_poly.pdbx_strand_id
1 'polypeptide(L)'
;MQEAMVMIKNDLLSLGIKHDLFVSETDLVNKNNVNKAIKILKDKNYIYTGVLPKPKGDENEDWEPRDQLLFKSTLFGDDVDRALKKSDDTWTYFANDVAYHLYKLDREYDQYINILGADHAGYLKRLQACVTALSDSKVNFVCKVCQLVKLYKSGEPYKMSKRAGDFITAKELVDAVGKDAVRFMMIYRSNDSQLDFDFDLVTEKSKENPVFYVQYATARINSILRKVKVDNNQITKDDLSLLNSSYELEIIKKLSVWPKCLELSAVNLEPHRIPYYLYELSSMFHSYWNLGKENNDFKIVDNPNINLVKARVFLINKILLILKSGLSILNVSAPETM
;
A
#
# COMPACT_ATOMS: atom_id res chain seq x y z
N MET A 1 -5.13 -19.93 -19.94
CA MET A 1 -4.70 -18.53 -19.67
C MET A 1 -5.87 -17.58 -19.42
N GLN A 2 -6.90 -17.51 -20.27
CA GLN A 2 -8.06 -16.62 -20.06
C GLN A 2 -8.82 -16.92 -18.76
N GLU A 3 -9.08 -18.17 -18.42
CA GLU A 3 -9.74 -18.57 -17.15
C GLU A 3 -8.95 -18.14 -15.92
N ALA A 4 -7.61 -18.33 -15.93
CA ALA A 4 -6.76 -17.89 -14.84
C ALA A 4 -6.81 -16.36 -14.66
N MET A 5 -6.86 -15.59 -15.75
CA MET A 5 -7.00 -14.14 -15.67
C MET A 5 -8.36 -13.70 -15.15
N VAL A 6 -9.43 -14.45 -15.42
CA VAL A 6 -10.76 -14.19 -14.82
C VAL A 6 -10.70 -14.42 -13.31
N MET A 7 -10.09 -15.52 -12.87
CA MET A 7 -9.91 -15.81 -11.44
C MET A 7 -9.12 -14.70 -10.74
N ILE A 8 -7.95 -14.31 -11.28
CA ILE A 8 -7.12 -13.23 -10.73
C ILE A 8 -7.90 -11.91 -10.60
N LYS A 9 -8.66 -11.54 -11.64
CA LYS A 9 -9.48 -10.33 -11.62
C LYS A 9 -10.57 -10.39 -10.54
N ASN A 10 -11.21 -11.54 -10.37
CA ASN A 10 -12.23 -11.74 -9.35
C ASN A 10 -11.63 -11.68 -7.94
N ASP A 11 -10.46 -12.27 -7.71
CA ASP A 11 -9.75 -12.20 -6.44
C ASP A 11 -9.37 -10.75 -6.10
N LEU A 12 -8.84 -10.01 -7.06
CA LEU A 12 -8.55 -8.59 -6.90
C LEU A 12 -9.80 -7.76 -6.59
N LEU A 13 -10.92 -8.04 -7.28
CA LEU A 13 -12.20 -7.38 -7.03
C LEU A 13 -12.73 -7.68 -5.62
N SER A 14 -12.56 -8.91 -5.11
CA SER A 14 -12.95 -9.27 -3.74
C SER A 14 -12.20 -8.43 -2.70
N LEU A 15 -10.96 -8.06 -2.99
CA LEU A 15 -10.15 -7.11 -2.21
C LEU A 15 -10.51 -5.65 -2.49
N GLY A 16 -11.43 -5.36 -3.40
CA GLY A 16 -11.74 -3.99 -3.83
C GLY A 16 -10.62 -3.34 -4.64
N ILE A 17 -9.80 -4.13 -5.32
CA ILE A 17 -8.71 -3.66 -6.20
C ILE A 17 -9.17 -3.77 -7.64
N LYS A 18 -9.16 -2.65 -8.35
CA LYS A 18 -9.47 -2.58 -9.78
C LYS A 18 -8.25 -2.02 -10.51
N HIS A 19 -7.66 -2.83 -11.38
CA HIS A 19 -6.59 -2.38 -12.27
C HIS A 19 -7.18 -1.78 -13.54
N ASP A 20 -6.61 -0.66 -13.98
CA ASP A 20 -7.01 0.01 -15.23
C ASP A 20 -6.48 -0.74 -16.44
N LEU A 21 -5.33 -1.41 -16.30
CA LEU A 21 -4.67 -2.10 -17.40
C LEU A 21 -3.96 -3.38 -16.94
N PHE A 22 -4.23 -4.48 -17.64
CA PHE A 22 -3.45 -5.71 -17.59
C PHE A 22 -2.62 -5.82 -18.85
N VAL A 23 -1.33 -6.03 -18.71
CA VAL A 23 -0.39 -6.13 -19.82
C VAL A 23 0.04 -7.59 -19.99
N SER A 24 -0.05 -8.10 -21.23
CA SER A 24 0.42 -9.44 -21.58
C SER A 24 1.86 -9.36 -22.12
N GLU A 25 2.77 -10.12 -21.52
CA GLU A 25 4.15 -10.24 -22.01
C GLU A 25 4.18 -10.82 -23.43
N THR A 26 3.33 -11.83 -23.70
CA THR A 26 3.19 -12.40 -25.04
C THR A 26 2.81 -11.35 -26.09
N ASP A 27 1.88 -10.44 -25.75
CA ASP A 27 1.48 -9.38 -26.66
C ASP A 27 2.62 -8.38 -26.92
N LEU A 28 3.43 -8.08 -25.92
CA LEU A 28 4.60 -7.22 -26.08
C LEU A 28 5.63 -7.83 -27.04
N VAL A 29 5.89 -9.13 -26.91
CA VAL A 29 6.79 -9.87 -27.81
C VAL A 29 6.22 -9.90 -29.23
N ASN A 30 4.94 -10.29 -29.39
CA ASN A 30 4.29 -10.39 -30.70
C ASN A 30 4.19 -9.04 -31.43
N LYS A 31 4.07 -7.93 -30.69
CA LYS A 31 4.07 -6.56 -31.25
C LYS A 31 5.46 -6.00 -31.50
N ASN A 32 6.49 -6.85 -31.46
CA ASN A 32 7.89 -6.47 -31.71
C ASN A 32 8.46 -5.39 -30.77
N ASN A 33 7.86 -5.22 -29.58
CA ASN A 33 8.30 -4.18 -28.64
C ASN A 33 9.71 -4.45 -28.11
N VAL A 34 10.13 -5.72 -28.01
CA VAL A 34 11.51 -6.06 -27.59
C VAL A 34 12.51 -5.49 -28.57
N ASN A 35 12.35 -5.74 -29.88
CA ASN A 35 13.26 -5.21 -30.88
C ASN A 35 13.24 -3.67 -30.94
N LYS A 36 12.07 -3.03 -30.73
CA LYS A 36 11.95 -1.57 -30.64
C LYS A 36 12.80 -1.04 -29.49
N ALA A 37 12.67 -1.63 -28.29
CA ALA A 37 13.41 -1.21 -27.11
C ALA A 37 14.93 -1.41 -27.27
N ILE A 38 15.33 -2.57 -27.79
CA ILE A 38 16.73 -2.89 -28.08
C ILE A 38 17.31 -1.93 -29.11
N LYS A 39 16.55 -1.59 -30.16
CA LYS A 39 17.00 -0.60 -31.17
C LYS A 39 17.26 0.75 -30.51
N ILE A 40 16.38 1.25 -29.68
CA ILE A 40 16.57 2.53 -28.95
C ILE A 40 17.87 2.52 -28.15
N LEU A 41 18.11 1.45 -27.37
CA LEU A 41 19.33 1.33 -26.57
C LEU A 41 20.58 1.19 -27.44
N LYS A 42 20.47 0.53 -28.60
CA LYS A 42 21.57 0.41 -29.59
C LYS A 42 21.89 1.75 -30.24
N ASP A 43 20.90 2.50 -30.66
CA ASP A 43 21.05 3.83 -31.27
C ASP A 43 21.72 4.83 -30.30
N LYS A 44 21.51 4.62 -28.98
CA LYS A 44 22.17 5.37 -27.90
C LYS A 44 23.55 4.82 -27.51
N ASN A 45 24.08 3.80 -28.19
CA ASN A 45 25.34 3.12 -27.87
C ASN A 45 25.41 2.48 -26.48
N TYR A 46 24.27 2.08 -25.93
CA TYR A 46 24.18 1.40 -24.63
C TYR A 46 24.20 -0.13 -24.74
N ILE A 47 24.37 -0.68 -25.93
CA ILE A 47 24.48 -2.12 -26.20
C ILE A 47 25.83 -2.40 -26.89
N TYR A 48 26.43 -3.53 -26.51
CA TYR A 48 27.64 -4.06 -27.09
C TYR A 48 27.68 -5.58 -27.09
N THR A 49 28.57 -6.20 -27.82
CA THR A 49 28.88 -7.62 -27.75
C THR A 49 30.09 -7.82 -26.87
N GLY A 50 30.00 -8.73 -25.90
CA GLY A 50 31.08 -9.00 -24.95
C GLY A 50 30.80 -10.22 -24.08
N VAL A 51 31.75 -10.54 -23.21
CA VAL A 51 31.75 -11.70 -22.33
C VAL A 51 31.48 -11.21 -20.88
N LEU A 52 30.49 -11.79 -20.22
CA LEU A 52 30.25 -11.56 -18.78
C LEU A 52 31.18 -12.46 -17.96
N PRO A 53 31.61 -12.03 -16.76
CA PRO A 53 32.30 -12.90 -15.82
C PRO A 53 31.34 -14.01 -15.34
N LYS A 54 31.90 -15.13 -14.88
CA LYS A 54 31.13 -16.22 -14.24
C LYS A 54 30.27 -15.64 -13.10
N PRO A 55 28.97 -15.97 -13.04
CA PRO A 55 28.11 -15.52 -11.95
C PRO A 55 28.66 -15.89 -10.58
N LYS A 56 28.60 -14.99 -9.60
CA LYS A 56 29.03 -15.26 -8.23
C LYS A 56 28.16 -16.38 -7.63
N GLY A 57 28.80 -17.45 -7.13
CA GLY A 57 28.11 -18.60 -6.54
C GLY A 57 27.61 -19.64 -7.55
N ASP A 58 27.93 -19.49 -8.83
CA ASP A 58 27.68 -20.54 -9.81
C ASP A 58 28.80 -21.59 -9.72
N GLU A 59 28.45 -22.78 -9.20
CA GLU A 59 29.35 -23.94 -9.05
C GLU A 59 29.43 -24.79 -10.33
N ASN A 60 28.74 -24.37 -11.41
CA ASN A 60 28.72 -25.13 -12.65
C ASN A 60 30.13 -25.17 -13.28
N GLU A 61 30.76 -26.35 -13.29
CA GLU A 61 32.09 -26.59 -13.88
C GLU A 61 32.08 -26.41 -15.41
N ASP A 62 30.94 -26.61 -16.05
CA ASP A 62 30.76 -26.46 -17.51
C ASP A 62 30.54 -25.03 -17.98
N TRP A 63 30.71 -24.01 -17.11
CA TRP A 63 30.56 -22.64 -17.51
C TRP A 63 31.69 -22.22 -18.46
N GLU A 64 31.32 -21.82 -19.67
CA GLU A 64 32.25 -21.32 -20.66
C GLU A 64 32.00 -19.83 -20.96
N PRO A 65 33.08 -19.01 -21.09
CA PRO A 65 32.97 -17.63 -21.54
C PRO A 65 32.48 -17.60 -23.00
N ARG A 66 31.46 -16.77 -23.26
CA ARG A 66 30.89 -16.62 -24.60
C ARG A 66 30.48 -15.18 -24.88
N ASP A 67 30.54 -14.81 -26.14
CA ASP A 67 30.04 -13.53 -26.61
C ASP A 67 28.52 -13.46 -26.46
N GLN A 68 28.03 -12.38 -25.84
CA GLN A 68 26.62 -12.11 -25.60
C GLN A 68 26.28 -10.66 -25.99
N LEU A 69 25.05 -10.44 -26.39
CA LEU A 69 24.55 -9.08 -26.57
C LEU A 69 24.24 -8.50 -25.16
N LEU A 70 24.98 -7.47 -24.76
CA LEU A 70 24.98 -6.91 -23.41
C LEU A 70 24.44 -5.49 -23.39
N PHE A 71 23.67 -5.17 -22.38
CA PHE A 71 23.29 -3.81 -22.00
C PHE A 71 24.27 -3.27 -20.97
N LYS A 72 24.81 -2.08 -21.21
CA LYS A 72 25.75 -1.37 -20.32
C LYS A 72 25.06 -0.82 -19.08
N SER A 73 24.45 -1.71 -18.29
CA SER A 73 23.66 -1.29 -17.11
C SER A 73 24.53 -0.69 -16.01
N THR A 74 25.83 -1.00 -15.98
CA THR A 74 26.80 -0.40 -15.05
C THR A 74 26.94 1.11 -15.22
N LEU A 75 26.72 1.64 -16.42
CA LEU A 75 26.70 3.10 -16.67
C LEU A 75 25.56 3.81 -15.92
N PHE A 76 24.55 3.06 -15.49
CA PHE A 76 23.33 3.55 -14.84
C PHE A 76 23.16 3.05 -13.41
N GLY A 77 24.27 2.57 -12.79
CA GLY A 77 24.31 2.20 -11.37
C GLY A 77 23.98 0.74 -11.04
N ASP A 78 23.90 -0.16 -12.04
CA ASP A 78 23.87 -1.59 -11.79
C ASP A 78 25.27 -2.15 -11.44
N ASP A 79 25.32 -3.32 -10.84
CA ASP A 79 26.57 -3.95 -10.40
C ASP A 79 27.33 -4.64 -11.53
N VAL A 80 26.65 -5.07 -12.59
CA VAL A 80 27.21 -5.78 -13.75
C VAL A 80 26.33 -5.55 -14.96
N ASP A 81 26.95 -5.50 -16.16
CA ASP A 81 26.20 -5.41 -17.41
C ASP A 81 25.32 -6.65 -17.62
N ARG A 82 24.21 -6.48 -18.34
CA ARG A 82 23.16 -7.50 -18.39
C ARG A 82 22.99 -8.07 -19.80
N ALA A 83 22.96 -9.41 -19.87
CA ALA A 83 22.69 -10.11 -21.12
C ALA A 83 21.24 -9.89 -21.59
N LEU A 84 21.10 -9.51 -22.85
CA LEU A 84 19.81 -9.32 -23.53
C LEU A 84 19.40 -10.55 -24.34
N LYS A 85 20.36 -11.36 -24.79
CA LYS A 85 20.12 -12.61 -25.50
C LYS A 85 20.71 -13.82 -24.77
N LYS A 86 20.07 -14.95 -24.91
CA LYS A 86 20.56 -16.27 -24.46
C LYS A 86 21.53 -16.87 -25.49
N SER A 87 22.08 -18.06 -25.19
CA SER A 87 22.95 -18.80 -26.09
C SER A 87 22.27 -19.31 -27.37
N ASP A 88 20.97 -19.55 -27.31
CA ASP A 88 20.13 -19.95 -28.42
C ASP A 88 19.58 -18.77 -29.25
N ASP A 89 20.13 -17.59 -29.05
CA ASP A 89 19.74 -16.32 -29.68
C ASP A 89 18.33 -15.82 -29.33
N THR A 90 17.65 -16.48 -28.40
CA THR A 90 16.35 -16.02 -27.85
C THR A 90 16.58 -14.88 -26.83
N TRP A 91 15.54 -14.06 -26.64
CA TRP A 91 15.56 -12.98 -25.65
C TRP A 91 15.58 -13.51 -24.20
N THR A 92 16.34 -12.84 -23.36
CA THR A 92 16.30 -13.08 -21.91
C THR A 92 15.02 -12.49 -21.31
N TYR A 93 14.66 -12.93 -20.10
CA TYR A 93 13.59 -12.27 -19.33
C TYR A 93 13.84 -10.77 -19.15
N PHE A 94 15.08 -10.39 -18.94
CA PHE A 94 15.46 -8.98 -18.81
C PHE A 94 15.18 -8.17 -20.08
N ALA A 95 15.40 -8.73 -21.26
CA ALA A 95 15.04 -8.05 -22.52
C ALA A 95 13.52 -7.82 -22.63
N ASN A 96 12.71 -8.73 -22.13
CA ASN A 96 11.26 -8.54 -22.06
C ASN A 96 10.89 -7.45 -21.06
N ASP A 97 11.58 -7.37 -19.91
CA ASP A 97 11.41 -6.29 -18.93
C ASP A 97 11.79 -4.92 -19.52
N VAL A 98 12.85 -4.86 -20.30
CA VAL A 98 13.23 -3.63 -21.03
C VAL A 98 12.09 -3.17 -21.95
N ALA A 99 11.50 -4.10 -22.71
CA ALA A 99 10.38 -3.81 -23.61
C ALA A 99 9.11 -3.37 -22.81
N TYR A 100 8.86 -4.01 -21.68
CA TYR A 100 7.74 -3.66 -20.83
C TYR A 100 7.90 -2.26 -20.21
N HIS A 101 9.10 -1.90 -19.78
CA HIS A 101 9.35 -0.56 -19.26
C HIS A 101 9.30 0.52 -20.35
N LEU A 102 9.75 0.23 -21.58
CA LEU A 102 9.52 1.13 -22.70
C LEU A 102 8.02 1.36 -22.94
N TYR A 103 7.23 0.28 -22.95
CA TYR A 103 5.77 0.36 -23.07
C TYR A 103 5.12 1.15 -21.94
N LYS A 104 5.66 1.10 -20.72
CA LYS A 104 5.22 1.96 -19.61
C LYS A 104 5.53 3.42 -19.87
N LEU A 105 6.75 3.72 -20.35
CA LEU A 105 7.21 5.08 -20.63
C LEU A 105 6.39 5.75 -21.75
N ASP A 106 5.90 4.98 -22.72
CA ASP A 106 4.99 5.46 -23.77
C ASP A 106 3.64 6.01 -23.21
N ARG A 107 3.36 5.85 -21.90
CA ARG A 107 2.17 6.41 -21.24
C ARG A 107 2.37 7.84 -20.70
N GLU A 108 3.60 8.35 -20.73
CA GLU A 108 3.96 9.75 -20.42
C GLU A 108 3.55 10.22 -19.01
N TYR A 109 3.75 9.37 -17.99
CA TYR A 109 3.57 9.77 -16.60
C TYR A 109 4.85 10.44 -16.04
N ASP A 110 4.68 11.37 -15.09
CA ASP A 110 5.80 12.00 -14.39
C ASP A 110 6.52 11.04 -13.43
N GLN A 111 5.76 10.09 -12.85
CA GLN A 111 6.29 9.12 -11.90
C GLN A 111 5.82 7.70 -12.22
N TYR A 112 6.74 6.76 -12.13
CA TYR A 112 6.51 5.32 -12.27
C TYR A 112 6.91 4.61 -10.99
N ILE A 113 5.98 3.82 -10.43
CA ILE A 113 6.21 3.10 -9.19
C ILE A 113 6.04 1.60 -9.47
N ASN A 114 7.11 0.83 -9.31
CA ASN A 114 7.05 -0.62 -9.33
C ASN A 114 6.95 -1.15 -7.90
N ILE A 115 5.99 -2.02 -7.65
CA ILE A 115 5.83 -2.72 -6.37
C ILE A 115 6.21 -4.18 -6.59
N LEU A 116 7.22 -4.64 -5.86
CA LEU A 116 7.85 -5.95 -6.03
C LEU A 116 7.92 -6.69 -4.69
N GLY A 117 7.88 -8.01 -4.72
CA GLY A 117 8.16 -8.83 -3.54
C GLY A 117 9.64 -8.82 -3.15
N ALA A 118 9.94 -9.18 -1.91
CA ALA A 118 11.30 -9.19 -1.37
C ALA A 118 12.25 -10.14 -2.12
N ASP A 119 11.73 -11.17 -2.75
CA ASP A 119 12.45 -12.10 -3.62
C ASP A 119 13.02 -11.42 -4.88
N HIS A 120 12.49 -10.26 -5.27
CA HIS A 120 12.97 -9.45 -6.38
C HIS A 120 13.96 -8.34 -5.96
N ALA A 121 14.40 -8.27 -4.71
CA ALA A 121 15.28 -7.21 -4.23
C ALA A 121 16.58 -7.09 -5.06
N GLY A 122 17.17 -8.21 -5.49
CA GLY A 122 18.35 -8.24 -6.37
C GLY A 122 18.10 -7.75 -7.81
N TYR A 123 16.82 -7.50 -8.16
CA TYR A 123 16.43 -7.07 -9.50
C TYR A 123 16.34 -5.54 -9.66
N LEU A 124 16.31 -4.80 -8.55
CA LEU A 124 16.00 -3.37 -8.51
C LEU A 124 16.98 -2.54 -9.32
N LYS A 125 18.29 -2.74 -9.13
CA LYS A 125 19.32 -1.95 -9.79
C LYS A 125 19.27 -2.05 -11.31
N ARG A 126 19.01 -3.26 -11.85
CA ARG A 126 18.89 -3.45 -13.30
C ARG A 126 17.65 -2.83 -13.89
N LEU A 127 16.53 -2.82 -13.17
CA LEU A 127 15.31 -2.12 -13.59
C LEU A 127 15.53 -0.60 -13.57
N GLN A 128 16.15 -0.08 -12.51
CA GLN A 128 16.50 1.33 -12.40
C GLN A 128 17.41 1.75 -13.56
N ALA A 129 18.46 0.98 -13.82
CA ALA A 129 19.38 1.22 -14.92
C ALA A 129 18.67 1.23 -16.28
N CYS A 130 17.80 0.26 -16.52
CA CYS A 130 17.01 0.15 -17.73
C CYS A 130 16.11 1.38 -17.97
N VAL A 131 15.33 1.77 -16.97
CA VAL A 131 14.41 2.91 -17.10
C VAL A 131 15.18 4.22 -17.25
N THR A 132 16.27 4.40 -16.52
CA THR A 132 17.16 5.57 -16.64
C THR A 132 17.71 5.70 -18.07
N ALA A 133 18.20 4.59 -18.64
CA ALA A 133 18.73 4.56 -20.01
C ALA A 133 17.65 4.83 -21.08
N LEU A 134 16.46 4.26 -20.92
CA LEU A 134 15.35 4.43 -21.88
C LEU A 134 14.81 5.86 -21.86
N SER A 135 14.67 6.46 -20.68
CA SER A 135 14.07 7.78 -20.48
C SER A 135 15.03 8.95 -20.50
N ASP A 136 16.35 8.73 -20.67
CA ASP A 136 17.40 9.74 -20.52
C ASP A 136 17.32 10.46 -19.15
N SER A 137 17.00 9.71 -18.09
CA SER A 137 16.84 10.23 -16.72
C SER A 137 15.71 11.26 -16.56
N LYS A 138 14.75 11.32 -17.49
CA LYS A 138 13.69 12.34 -17.48
C LYS A 138 12.50 12.00 -16.59
N VAL A 139 12.38 10.78 -16.10
CA VAL A 139 11.25 10.32 -15.31
C VAL A 139 11.67 9.96 -13.90
N ASN A 140 10.75 10.13 -12.96
CA ASN A 140 10.91 9.62 -11.60
C ASN A 140 10.47 8.15 -11.55
N PHE A 141 11.44 7.24 -11.43
CA PHE A 141 11.17 5.80 -11.33
C PHE A 141 11.55 5.28 -9.94
N VAL A 142 10.58 4.70 -9.24
CA VAL A 142 10.74 4.19 -7.89
C VAL A 142 10.35 2.72 -7.83
N CYS A 143 11.19 1.89 -7.21
CA CYS A 143 10.84 0.52 -6.84
C CYS A 143 10.58 0.43 -5.33
N LYS A 144 9.40 -0.05 -4.95
CA LYS A 144 9.06 -0.39 -3.56
C LYS A 144 9.08 -1.91 -3.41
N VAL A 145 9.80 -2.39 -2.41
CA VAL A 145 9.88 -3.82 -2.08
C VAL A 145 8.95 -4.09 -0.90
N CYS A 146 8.06 -5.07 -1.07
CA CYS A 146 7.18 -5.53 0.00
C CYS A 146 7.75 -6.80 0.63
N GLN A 147 7.88 -6.79 1.95
CA GLN A 147 8.31 -7.94 2.72
C GLN A 147 7.25 -9.04 2.76
N LEU A 148 7.69 -10.24 3.15
CA LEU A 148 6.81 -11.40 3.25
C LEU A 148 5.75 -11.20 4.33
N VAL A 149 4.55 -11.69 4.04
CA VAL A 149 3.46 -11.83 5.01
C VAL A 149 3.46 -13.25 5.53
N LYS A 150 3.50 -13.42 6.84
CA LYS A 150 3.32 -14.70 7.51
C LYS A 150 1.91 -14.79 8.04
N LEU A 151 1.24 -15.90 7.77
CA LEU A 151 -0.12 -16.13 8.24
C LEU A 151 -0.08 -16.97 9.51
N TYR A 152 -0.90 -16.61 10.51
CA TYR A 152 -1.06 -17.30 11.78
C TYR A 152 -2.54 -17.61 12.03
N LYS A 153 -2.82 -18.76 12.62
CA LYS A 153 -4.15 -19.15 13.07
C LYS A 153 -4.01 -19.94 14.36
N SER A 154 -4.79 -19.57 15.38
CA SER A 154 -4.76 -20.19 16.72
C SER A 154 -3.34 -20.18 17.35
N GLY A 155 -2.59 -19.09 17.13
CA GLY A 155 -1.23 -18.92 17.65
C GLY A 155 -0.14 -19.71 16.89
N GLU A 156 -0.52 -20.51 15.90
CA GLU A 156 0.41 -21.32 15.11
C GLU A 156 0.58 -20.77 13.69
N PRO A 157 1.79 -20.90 13.10
CA PRO A 157 2.01 -20.53 11.71
C PRO A 157 1.12 -21.35 10.78
N TYR A 158 0.34 -20.66 9.93
CA TYR A 158 -0.44 -21.29 8.87
C TYR A 158 0.52 -21.79 7.78
N LYS A 159 0.74 -23.13 7.75
CA LYS A 159 1.69 -23.75 6.84
C LYS A 159 1.13 -23.79 5.43
N MET A 160 1.78 -23.08 4.49
CA MET A 160 1.51 -23.16 3.07
C MET A 160 2.60 -23.96 2.36
N SER A 161 2.23 -24.87 1.48
CA SER A 161 3.15 -25.67 0.67
C SER A 161 2.72 -25.68 -0.78
N LYS A 162 3.45 -24.97 -1.65
CA LYS A 162 3.20 -24.99 -3.10
C LYS A 162 3.29 -26.41 -3.69
N ARG A 163 4.14 -27.27 -3.12
CA ARG A 163 4.32 -28.67 -3.59
C ARG A 163 3.17 -29.59 -3.19
N ALA A 164 2.54 -29.33 -2.05
CA ALA A 164 1.37 -30.07 -1.57
C ALA A 164 0.05 -29.50 -2.10
N GLY A 165 0.07 -28.35 -2.80
CA GLY A 165 -1.13 -27.64 -3.22
C GLY A 165 -1.87 -26.94 -2.07
N ASP A 166 -1.23 -26.85 -0.90
CA ASP A 166 -1.80 -26.24 0.30
C ASP A 166 -1.34 -24.77 0.35
N PHE A 167 -2.20 -23.87 -0.14
CA PHE A 167 -2.02 -22.44 -0.10
C PHE A 167 -3.39 -21.76 0.03
N ILE A 168 -3.42 -20.63 0.71
CA ILE A 168 -4.62 -19.80 0.81
C ILE A 168 -4.66 -18.79 -0.33
N THR A 169 -5.77 -18.71 -1.03
CA THR A 169 -6.00 -17.69 -2.05
C THR A 169 -6.39 -16.36 -1.42
N ALA A 170 -6.26 -15.26 -2.17
CA ALA A 170 -6.73 -13.95 -1.73
C ALA A 170 -8.24 -13.96 -1.42
N LYS A 171 -9.01 -14.69 -2.23
CA LYS A 171 -10.45 -14.86 -2.01
C LYS A 171 -10.75 -15.59 -0.70
N GLU A 172 -10.11 -16.72 -0.43
CA GLU A 172 -10.30 -17.48 0.81
C GLU A 172 -9.94 -16.65 2.04
N LEU A 173 -8.88 -15.83 1.94
CA LEU A 173 -8.51 -14.90 3.01
C LEU A 173 -9.62 -13.87 3.27
N VAL A 174 -10.17 -13.29 2.20
CA VAL A 174 -11.29 -12.33 2.30
C VAL A 174 -12.56 -13.01 2.84
N ASP A 175 -12.86 -14.22 2.40
CA ASP A 175 -14.02 -14.97 2.86
C ASP A 175 -13.89 -15.34 4.37
N ALA A 176 -12.67 -15.55 4.85
CA ALA A 176 -12.41 -15.89 6.26
C ALA A 176 -12.51 -14.70 7.22
N VAL A 177 -11.95 -13.53 6.86
CA VAL A 177 -11.82 -12.40 7.79
C VAL A 177 -12.47 -11.10 7.30
N GLY A 178 -12.98 -11.07 6.09
CA GLY A 178 -13.58 -9.91 5.47
C GLY A 178 -12.58 -8.97 4.77
N LYS A 179 -13.05 -8.30 3.73
CA LYS A 179 -12.26 -7.38 2.90
C LYS A 179 -11.58 -6.28 3.73
N ASP A 180 -12.33 -5.67 4.64
CA ASP A 180 -11.85 -4.52 5.41
C ASP A 180 -10.67 -4.88 6.32
N ALA A 181 -10.74 -6.04 6.98
CA ALA A 181 -9.65 -6.54 7.82
C ALA A 181 -8.39 -6.81 6.99
N VAL A 182 -8.54 -7.50 5.84
CA VAL A 182 -7.41 -7.77 4.96
C VAL A 182 -6.75 -6.47 4.49
N ARG A 183 -7.54 -5.54 3.94
CA ARG A 183 -7.01 -4.28 3.41
C ARG A 183 -6.32 -3.43 4.47
N PHE A 184 -6.97 -3.24 5.61
CA PHE A 184 -6.43 -2.42 6.68
C PHE A 184 -5.12 -3.00 7.21
N MET A 185 -5.11 -4.30 7.53
CA MET A 185 -3.94 -4.95 8.12
C MET A 185 -2.77 -5.08 7.15
N MET A 186 -3.01 -5.36 5.86
CA MET A 186 -1.94 -5.41 4.86
C MET A 186 -1.24 -4.06 4.66
N ILE A 187 -1.95 -2.94 4.89
CA ILE A 187 -1.38 -1.59 4.79
C ILE A 187 -0.91 -1.08 6.16
N TYR A 188 -1.30 -1.71 7.26
CA TYR A 188 -0.95 -1.26 8.62
C TYR A 188 0.55 -1.29 8.91
N ARG A 189 1.31 -2.19 8.26
CA ARG A 189 2.76 -2.25 8.37
C ARG A 189 3.46 -1.55 7.21
N SER A 190 4.64 -1.02 7.48
CA SER A 190 5.53 -0.54 6.41
C SER A 190 5.86 -1.70 5.46
N ASN A 191 5.99 -1.40 4.16
CA ASN A 191 6.41 -2.37 3.18
C ASN A 191 7.78 -3.02 3.49
N ASP A 192 8.64 -2.33 4.26
CA ASP A 192 9.98 -2.82 4.64
C ASP A 192 9.95 -3.82 5.79
N SER A 193 8.82 -3.94 6.48
CA SER A 193 8.66 -4.78 7.67
C SER A 193 7.85 -6.02 7.35
N GLN A 194 8.25 -7.17 7.89
CA GLN A 194 7.42 -8.38 7.83
C GLN A 194 6.10 -8.14 8.55
N LEU A 195 5.03 -8.69 8.01
CA LEU A 195 3.71 -8.70 8.62
C LEU A 195 3.37 -10.12 9.07
N ASP A 196 3.10 -10.25 10.37
CA ASP A 196 2.44 -11.42 10.91
C ASP A 196 0.93 -11.16 10.90
N PHE A 197 0.22 -11.85 10.01
CA PHE A 197 -1.23 -11.71 9.86
C PHE A 197 -1.92 -12.84 10.62
N ASP A 198 -2.51 -12.50 11.75
CA ASP A 198 -3.21 -13.44 12.63
C ASP A 198 -4.72 -13.38 12.39
N PHE A 199 -5.30 -14.51 11.95
CA PHE A 199 -6.74 -14.63 11.65
C PHE A 199 -7.62 -14.36 12.85
N ASP A 200 -7.21 -14.77 14.04
CA ASP A 200 -8.00 -14.61 15.24
C ASP A 200 -7.98 -13.15 15.69
N LEU A 201 -6.79 -12.53 15.68
CA LEU A 201 -6.63 -11.12 16.04
C LEU A 201 -7.46 -10.19 15.14
N VAL A 202 -7.45 -10.41 13.83
CA VAL A 202 -8.12 -9.52 12.87
C VAL A 202 -9.65 -9.69 12.87
N THR A 203 -10.16 -10.74 13.51
CA THR A 203 -11.61 -10.98 13.68
C THR A 203 -12.10 -10.63 15.09
N GLU A 204 -11.19 -10.40 16.04
CA GLU A 204 -11.52 -10.07 17.41
C GLU A 204 -12.19 -8.69 17.52
N LYS A 205 -13.20 -8.59 18.43
CA LYS A 205 -13.90 -7.32 18.71
C LYS A 205 -13.27 -6.61 19.92
N SER A 206 -12.01 -6.27 19.80
CA SER A 206 -11.22 -5.65 20.85
C SER A 206 -10.35 -4.49 20.34
N LYS A 207 -9.67 -3.79 21.24
CA LYS A 207 -8.73 -2.72 20.90
C LYS A 207 -7.45 -3.26 20.25
N GLU A 208 -7.15 -4.52 20.45
CA GLU A 208 -6.01 -5.23 19.84
C GLU A 208 -6.20 -5.42 18.33
N ASN A 209 -7.45 -5.40 17.85
CA ASN A 209 -7.78 -5.39 16.42
C ASN A 209 -7.89 -3.94 15.91
N PRO A 210 -6.88 -3.41 15.20
CA PRO A 210 -6.86 -1.99 14.82
C PRO A 210 -8.03 -1.59 13.90
N VAL A 211 -8.42 -2.46 12.96
CA VAL A 211 -9.53 -2.13 12.05
C VAL A 211 -10.86 -2.04 12.79
N PHE A 212 -11.13 -3.02 13.65
CA PHE A 212 -12.31 -2.98 14.51
C PHE A 212 -12.35 -1.71 15.35
N TYR A 213 -11.23 -1.37 15.98
CA TYR A 213 -11.13 -0.21 16.89
C TYR A 213 -11.42 1.11 16.19
N VAL A 214 -10.95 1.28 14.96
CA VAL A 214 -11.23 2.46 14.13
C VAL A 214 -12.69 2.48 13.67
N GLN A 215 -13.22 1.36 13.18
CA GLN A 215 -14.61 1.26 12.76
C GLN A 215 -15.59 1.46 13.93
N TYR A 216 -15.25 0.94 15.11
CA TYR A 216 -16.05 1.16 16.31
C TYR A 216 -16.08 2.63 16.75
N ALA A 217 -14.99 3.39 16.52
CA ALA A 217 -15.00 4.84 16.73
C ALA A 217 -16.01 5.53 15.80
N THR A 218 -16.06 5.15 14.52
CA THR A 218 -17.03 5.74 13.57
C THR A 218 -18.47 5.41 13.97
N ALA A 219 -18.77 4.15 14.31
CA ALA A 219 -20.10 3.74 14.72
C ALA A 219 -20.55 4.44 16.01
N ARG A 220 -19.65 4.55 17.01
CA ARG A 220 -19.92 5.24 18.26
C ARG A 220 -20.19 6.72 18.05
N ILE A 221 -19.38 7.43 17.26
CA ILE A 221 -19.61 8.85 16.98
C ILE A 221 -20.95 9.03 16.26
N ASN A 222 -21.26 8.22 15.25
CA ASN A 222 -22.57 8.27 14.58
C ASN A 222 -23.74 8.03 15.57
N SER A 223 -23.58 7.11 16.52
CA SER A 223 -24.59 6.87 17.57
C SER A 223 -24.78 8.08 18.47
N ILE A 224 -23.72 8.82 18.82
CA ILE A 224 -23.80 10.03 19.62
C ILE A 224 -24.52 11.13 18.81
N LEU A 225 -24.10 11.35 17.56
CA LEU A 225 -24.67 12.38 16.68
C LEU A 225 -26.17 12.17 16.41
N ARG A 226 -26.65 10.91 16.37
CA ARG A 226 -28.09 10.63 16.25
C ARG A 226 -28.89 11.05 17.49
N LYS A 227 -28.27 11.04 18.66
CA LYS A 227 -28.95 11.42 19.92
C LYS A 227 -29.04 12.93 20.14
N VAL A 228 -28.10 13.65 19.57
CA VAL A 228 -27.99 15.10 19.77
C VAL A 228 -28.18 15.82 18.44
N LYS A 229 -29.29 16.52 18.31
CA LYS A 229 -29.58 17.37 17.15
C LYS A 229 -28.92 18.74 17.35
N VAL A 230 -27.69 18.90 16.90
CA VAL A 230 -27.00 20.20 16.84
C VAL A 230 -26.88 20.61 15.37
N ASP A 231 -27.38 21.81 15.06
CA ASP A 231 -27.16 22.42 13.75
C ASP A 231 -25.74 23.00 13.71
N ASN A 232 -24.86 22.42 12.89
CA ASN A 232 -23.48 22.89 12.73
C ASN A 232 -23.37 24.36 12.27
N ASN A 233 -24.40 24.89 11.61
CA ASN A 233 -24.45 26.29 11.15
C ASN A 233 -24.67 27.29 12.30
N GLN A 234 -25.10 26.83 13.46
CA GLN A 234 -25.35 27.63 14.66
C GLN A 234 -24.18 27.62 15.65
N ILE A 235 -23.06 27.04 15.31
CA ILE A 235 -21.88 26.96 16.18
C ILE A 235 -21.02 28.21 15.96
N THR A 236 -20.81 28.95 17.03
CA THR A 236 -20.02 30.19 17.03
C THR A 236 -18.56 29.94 17.42
N LYS A 237 -17.71 30.96 17.20
CA LYS A 237 -16.32 30.94 17.69
C LYS A 237 -16.29 30.90 19.21
N ASP A 238 -17.24 31.55 19.87
CA ASP A 238 -17.32 31.57 21.34
C ASP A 238 -17.66 30.19 21.88
N ASP A 239 -18.55 29.44 21.22
CA ASP A 239 -18.81 28.05 21.58
C ASP A 239 -17.53 27.20 21.47
N LEU A 240 -16.77 27.35 20.38
CA LEU A 240 -15.53 26.59 20.16
C LEU A 240 -14.43 26.95 21.18
N SER A 241 -14.42 28.16 21.72
CA SER A 241 -13.46 28.58 22.76
C SER A 241 -13.64 27.84 24.08
N LEU A 242 -14.79 27.18 24.27
CA LEU A 242 -15.05 26.33 25.43
C LEU A 242 -14.30 24.97 25.40
N LEU A 243 -13.75 24.59 24.25
CA LEU A 243 -12.90 23.40 24.11
C LEU A 243 -11.48 23.70 24.63
N ASN A 244 -11.31 23.74 25.93
CA ASN A 244 -10.08 24.19 26.59
C ASN A 244 -9.41 23.12 27.47
N SER A 245 -10.01 21.95 27.64
CA SER A 245 -9.38 20.85 28.36
C SER A 245 -8.17 20.32 27.60
N SER A 246 -7.18 19.79 28.32
CA SER A 246 -5.99 19.20 27.69
C SER A 246 -6.34 18.08 26.70
N TYR A 247 -7.33 17.28 27.00
CA TYR A 247 -7.80 16.20 26.11
C TYR A 247 -8.39 16.76 24.79
N GLU A 248 -9.22 17.79 24.87
CA GLU A 248 -9.82 18.42 23.69
C GLU A 248 -8.76 19.11 22.83
N LEU A 249 -7.82 19.82 23.47
CA LEU A 249 -6.72 20.48 22.77
C LEU A 249 -5.78 19.49 22.08
N GLU A 250 -5.47 18.35 22.70
CA GLU A 250 -4.66 17.30 22.05
C GLU A 250 -5.39 16.66 20.87
N ILE A 251 -6.70 16.45 20.96
CA ILE A 251 -7.50 15.98 19.81
C ILE A 251 -7.46 17.03 18.69
N ILE A 252 -7.68 18.32 18.99
CA ILE A 252 -7.65 19.42 17.98
C ILE A 252 -6.27 19.45 17.29
N LYS A 253 -5.20 19.37 18.07
CA LYS A 253 -3.82 19.29 17.57
C LYS A 253 -3.63 18.06 16.66
N LYS A 254 -4.14 16.89 17.06
CA LYS A 254 -4.10 15.68 16.22
C LYS A 254 -4.84 15.90 14.90
N LEU A 255 -6.04 16.47 14.93
CA LEU A 255 -6.82 16.77 13.72
C LEU A 255 -6.07 17.71 12.77
N SER A 256 -5.36 18.72 13.28
CA SER A 256 -4.61 19.69 12.46
C SER A 256 -3.45 19.07 11.68
N VAL A 257 -2.93 17.92 12.14
CA VAL A 257 -1.81 17.20 11.50
C VAL A 257 -2.29 16.32 10.31
N TRP A 258 -3.59 16.09 10.15
CA TRP A 258 -4.11 15.21 9.10
C TRP A 258 -3.66 15.57 7.68
N PRO A 259 -3.72 16.83 7.22
CA PRO A 259 -3.25 17.19 5.88
C PRO A 259 -1.76 16.84 5.68
N LYS A 260 -0.93 17.06 6.70
CA LYS A 260 0.50 16.72 6.65
C LYS A 260 0.73 15.22 6.62
N CYS A 261 -0.10 14.44 7.33
CA CYS A 261 -0.06 12.98 7.27
C CYS A 261 -0.31 12.46 5.84
N LEU A 262 -1.32 13.02 5.16
CA LEU A 262 -1.63 12.66 3.76
C LEU A 262 -0.49 13.05 2.81
N GLU A 263 0.01 14.27 2.92
CA GLU A 263 1.13 14.75 2.11
C GLU A 263 2.35 13.83 2.24
N LEU A 264 2.76 13.53 3.47
CA LEU A 264 3.91 12.65 3.74
C LEU A 264 3.65 11.20 3.27
N SER A 265 2.42 10.70 3.40
CA SER A 265 2.06 9.37 2.90
C SER A 265 2.23 9.28 1.38
N ALA A 266 1.83 10.32 0.66
CA ALA A 266 1.91 10.38 -0.79
C ALA A 266 3.36 10.61 -1.26
N VAL A 267 4.05 11.63 -0.73
CA VAL A 267 5.41 12.01 -1.17
C VAL A 267 6.42 10.90 -0.90
N ASN A 268 6.33 10.25 0.27
CA ASN A 268 7.26 9.19 0.66
C ASN A 268 6.81 7.80 0.17
N LEU A 269 5.61 7.69 -0.41
CA LEU A 269 5.00 6.41 -0.78
C LEU A 269 4.90 5.48 0.45
N GLU A 270 4.37 6.01 1.56
CA GLU A 270 4.25 5.34 2.86
C GLU A 270 2.78 5.29 3.31
N PRO A 271 1.94 4.47 2.66
CA PRO A 271 0.51 4.41 2.94
C PRO A 271 0.18 3.94 4.36
N HIS A 272 1.09 3.24 5.03
CA HIS A 272 0.93 2.78 6.41
C HIS A 272 0.78 3.91 7.44
N ARG A 273 1.17 5.14 7.13
CA ARG A 273 0.94 6.31 7.99
C ARG A 273 -0.54 6.58 8.22
N ILE A 274 -1.39 6.29 7.22
CA ILE A 274 -2.82 6.54 7.30
C ILE A 274 -3.49 5.66 8.36
N PRO A 275 -3.43 4.31 8.31
CA PRO A 275 -4.08 3.48 9.32
C PRO A 275 -3.50 3.68 10.74
N TYR A 276 -2.20 3.99 10.88
CA TYR A 276 -1.63 4.38 12.17
C TYR A 276 -2.26 5.65 12.72
N TYR A 277 -2.38 6.67 11.88
CA TYR A 277 -3.02 7.93 12.28
C TYR A 277 -4.49 7.71 12.70
N LEU A 278 -5.24 6.92 11.94
CA LEU A 278 -6.64 6.61 12.26
C LEU A 278 -6.77 5.86 13.58
N TYR A 279 -5.89 4.90 13.83
CA TYR A 279 -5.87 4.15 15.10
C TYR A 279 -5.59 5.08 16.29
N GLU A 280 -4.57 5.93 16.20
CA GLU A 280 -4.24 6.89 17.25
C GLU A 280 -5.39 7.89 17.51
N LEU A 281 -5.98 8.45 16.46
CA LEU A 281 -7.12 9.35 16.58
C LEU A 281 -8.33 8.64 17.22
N SER A 282 -8.59 7.40 16.85
CA SER A 282 -9.64 6.58 17.46
C SER A 282 -9.37 6.29 18.93
N SER A 283 -8.11 6.03 19.29
CA SER A 283 -7.70 5.82 20.69
C SER A 283 -7.92 7.08 21.54
N MET A 284 -7.55 8.24 21.02
CA MET A 284 -7.80 9.53 21.71
C MET A 284 -9.31 9.78 21.90
N PHE A 285 -10.12 9.50 20.87
CA PHE A 285 -11.56 9.63 20.97
C PHE A 285 -12.16 8.66 22.01
N HIS A 286 -11.77 7.39 22.00
CA HIS A 286 -12.30 6.40 22.95
C HIS A 286 -11.88 6.74 24.39
N SER A 287 -10.67 7.22 24.61
CA SER A 287 -10.19 7.70 25.91
C SER A 287 -11.02 8.89 26.38
N TYR A 288 -11.21 9.88 25.52
CA TYR A 288 -12.02 11.05 25.83
C TYR A 288 -13.49 10.69 26.14
N TRP A 289 -14.08 9.79 25.36
CA TRP A 289 -15.43 9.28 25.62
C TRP A 289 -15.55 8.58 26.97
N ASN A 290 -14.56 7.78 27.36
CA ASN A 290 -14.58 7.07 28.62
C ASN A 290 -14.44 8.02 29.84
N LEU A 291 -13.65 9.08 29.71
CA LEU A 291 -13.60 10.14 30.74
C LEU A 291 -14.99 10.71 31.04
N GLY A 292 -15.82 10.91 30.03
CA GLY A 292 -17.20 11.39 30.22
C GLY A 292 -18.12 10.42 30.96
N LYS A 293 -17.74 9.15 31.13
CA LYS A 293 -18.48 8.19 31.97
C LYS A 293 -18.09 8.33 33.44
N GLU A 294 -16.87 8.74 33.71
CA GLU A 294 -16.31 8.84 35.06
C GLU A 294 -16.49 10.25 35.64
N ASN A 295 -16.44 11.27 34.79
CA ASN A 295 -16.56 12.67 35.18
C ASN A 295 -17.55 13.40 34.26
N ASN A 296 -18.58 13.98 34.86
CA ASN A 296 -19.63 14.73 34.16
C ASN A 296 -19.12 15.93 33.38
N ASP A 297 -18.00 16.54 33.79
CA ASP A 297 -17.40 17.69 33.12
C ASP A 297 -16.93 17.33 31.70
N PHE A 298 -16.62 16.06 31.46
CA PHE A 298 -16.19 15.56 30.14
C PHE A 298 -17.30 14.93 29.32
N LYS A 299 -18.56 14.92 29.79
CA LYS A 299 -19.66 14.40 28.99
C LYS A 299 -19.80 15.19 27.69
N ILE A 300 -19.81 14.47 26.56
CA ILE A 300 -20.00 15.05 25.22
C ILE A 300 -21.46 15.48 25.08
N VAL A 301 -22.38 14.67 25.60
CA VAL A 301 -23.83 14.90 25.66
C VAL A 301 -24.26 14.86 27.11
N ASP A 302 -25.46 15.33 27.38
CA ASP A 302 -26.01 15.42 28.76
C ASP A 302 -25.18 16.32 29.71
N ASN A 303 -24.48 17.33 29.17
CA ASN A 303 -23.81 18.35 29.93
C ASN A 303 -24.76 19.54 30.13
N PRO A 304 -24.82 20.18 31.33
CA PRO A 304 -25.70 21.31 31.58
C PRO A 304 -25.36 22.55 30.73
N ASN A 305 -24.11 22.70 30.31
CA ASN A 305 -23.70 23.77 29.40
C ASN A 305 -23.95 23.38 27.94
N ILE A 306 -25.07 23.83 27.39
CA ILE A 306 -25.48 23.51 26.01
C ILE A 306 -24.47 24.00 24.96
N ASN A 307 -23.79 25.12 25.20
CA ASN A 307 -22.80 25.63 24.24
C ASN A 307 -21.54 24.74 24.24
N LEU A 308 -21.15 24.19 25.39
CA LEU A 308 -20.07 23.20 25.45
C LEU A 308 -20.50 21.89 24.75
N VAL A 309 -21.75 21.45 24.88
CA VAL A 309 -22.30 20.30 24.12
C VAL A 309 -22.16 20.55 22.63
N LYS A 310 -22.58 21.73 22.12
CA LYS A 310 -22.45 22.11 20.70
C LYS A 310 -20.98 22.03 20.25
N ALA A 311 -20.05 22.60 21.00
CA ALA A 311 -18.63 22.57 20.70
C ALA A 311 -18.07 21.15 20.63
N ARG A 312 -18.42 20.29 21.60
CA ARG A 312 -17.98 18.90 21.65
C ARG A 312 -18.58 18.06 20.52
N VAL A 313 -19.85 18.27 20.20
CA VAL A 313 -20.48 17.63 19.04
C VAL A 313 -19.78 18.04 17.74
N PHE A 314 -19.41 19.31 17.60
CA PHE A 314 -18.61 19.77 16.47
C PHE A 314 -17.25 19.05 16.41
N LEU A 315 -16.54 18.96 17.53
CA LEU A 315 -15.24 18.29 17.62
C LEU A 315 -15.33 16.82 17.18
N ILE A 316 -16.28 16.04 17.73
CA ILE A 316 -16.42 14.62 17.35
C ILE A 316 -16.87 14.45 15.90
N ASN A 317 -17.62 15.41 15.35
CA ASN A 317 -17.98 15.41 13.93
C ASN A 317 -16.76 15.61 13.04
N LYS A 318 -15.77 16.44 13.45
CA LYS A 318 -14.48 16.58 12.75
C LYS A 318 -13.63 15.31 12.86
N ILE A 319 -13.65 14.61 14.00
CA ILE A 319 -13.03 13.28 14.13
C ILE A 319 -13.66 12.33 13.13
N LEU A 320 -14.99 12.23 13.08
CA LEU A 320 -15.71 11.35 12.15
C LEU A 320 -15.36 11.64 10.69
N LEU A 321 -15.28 12.91 10.31
CA LEU A 321 -14.91 13.33 8.96
C LEU A 321 -13.54 12.79 8.56
N ILE A 322 -12.55 12.92 9.44
CA ILE A 322 -11.20 12.42 9.19
C ILE A 322 -11.16 10.89 9.15
N LEU A 323 -11.82 10.22 10.10
CA LEU A 323 -11.90 8.75 10.10
C LEU A 323 -12.53 8.23 8.81
N LYS A 324 -13.66 8.82 8.36
CA LYS A 324 -14.30 8.47 7.08
C LYS A 324 -13.39 8.74 5.88
N SER A 325 -12.71 9.88 5.86
CA SER A 325 -11.74 10.23 4.81
C SER A 325 -10.62 9.20 4.72
N GLY A 326 -9.97 8.88 5.84
CA GLY A 326 -8.86 7.93 5.86
C GLY A 326 -9.29 6.50 5.50
N LEU A 327 -10.42 6.03 6.03
CA LEU A 327 -10.97 4.72 5.69
C LEU A 327 -11.34 4.63 4.20
N SER A 328 -11.88 5.71 3.62
CA SER A 328 -12.17 5.79 2.17
C SER A 328 -10.91 5.66 1.33
N ILE A 329 -9.80 6.33 1.69
CA ILE A 329 -8.51 6.21 1.01
C ILE A 329 -8.01 4.75 1.03
N LEU A 330 -8.21 4.06 2.14
CA LEU A 330 -7.84 2.64 2.30
C LEU A 330 -8.81 1.69 1.59
N ASN A 331 -9.93 2.18 1.06
CA ASN A 331 -11.06 1.39 0.57
C ASN A 331 -11.60 0.42 1.63
N VAL A 332 -11.71 0.91 2.87
CA VAL A 332 -12.26 0.23 4.05
C VAL A 332 -13.57 0.92 4.44
N SER A 333 -14.55 0.17 4.85
CA SER A 333 -15.86 0.72 5.22
C SER A 333 -15.79 1.52 6.53
N ALA A 334 -16.66 2.54 6.64
CA ALA A 334 -16.88 3.33 7.84
C ALA A 334 -18.32 3.08 8.33
N PRO A 335 -18.56 2.02 9.11
CA PRO A 335 -19.92 1.63 9.49
C PRO A 335 -20.57 2.68 10.40
N GLU A 336 -21.87 2.89 10.20
CA GLU A 336 -22.66 3.79 11.04
C GLU A 336 -23.16 3.12 12.32
N THR A 337 -23.19 1.79 12.31
CA THR A 337 -23.60 0.92 13.44
C THR A 337 -22.72 -0.32 13.48
N MET A 338 -22.41 -0.79 14.67
CA MET A 338 -21.71 -2.05 14.94
C MET A 338 -22.33 -2.76 16.13
#